data_9636ccca928a9531adf7f3bfce4e9918
#
_entry.id   9636ccca928a9531adf7f3bfce4e9918
#
_cell.length_a   1.000
_cell.length_b   1.000
_cell.length_c   1.000
_cell.angle_alpha   90.00
_cell.angle_beta   90.00
_cell.angle_gamma   90.00
#
_symmetry.space_group_name_H-M   'P 1'
#
loop_
_entity.id
_entity.type
_entity.pdbx_description
1 polymer ?
#
loop_
_entity_poly.entity_id
_entity_poly.type
_entity_poly.pdbx_seq_one_letter_code
_entity_poly.pdbx_strand_id
1 'polypeptide(L)'
;MPEHRYQQFCGLARALDVAGDRWTLLIVRELVPGPRRFTDLIEGLPGVSRNLLAERLRALESDGIIARQELAPPAARQVYELTDDGHDLAVAMAPLIAWGARRMSERDPTESFHPRWAAVGMTVLGDREAAKGLSETYQFVVGRSSFYFTVDDGAIRVRDGRAQDPAVTWTTDEDTWADIASGKLTAPSAVATGALTIAGATKAANRLRKIFSRTGMLARAQATASELAGPPHVGSHT
;
A
#
# COMPACT_ATOMS: atom_id res chain seq x y z
N MET A 1 -29.72 -3.80 11.41
CA MET A 1 -28.85 -4.96 11.63
C MET A 1 -28.24 -5.31 10.30
N PRO A 2 -26.90 -5.39 10.14
CA PRO A 2 -26.33 -5.85 8.87
C PRO A 2 -26.75 -7.29 8.63
N GLU A 3 -27.37 -7.53 7.48
CA GLU A 3 -28.05 -8.77 7.08
C GLU A 3 -27.09 -9.95 6.81
N HIS A 4 -25.76 -9.80 6.98
CA HIS A 4 -24.73 -10.73 6.52
C HIS A 4 -23.66 -11.05 7.59
N ARG A 5 -24.06 -11.24 8.87
CA ARG A 5 -23.10 -11.76 9.86
C ARG A 5 -23.02 -13.27 9.78
N TYR A 6 -21.81 -13.81 9.81
CA TYR A 6 -21.56 -15.27 9.79
C TYR A 6 -22.07 -16.02 11.03
N GLN A 7 -22.40 -15.30 12.12
CA GLN A 7 -22.87 -15.86 13.39
C GLN A 7 -21.95 -16.98 13.95
N GLN A 8 -20.67 -16.90 13.67
CA GLN A 8 -19.66 -17.83 14.13
C GLN A 8 -18.80 -17.20 15.22
N PHE A 9 -18.52 -17.93 16.28
CA PHE A 9 -17.56 -17.54 17.31
C PHE A 9 -16.12 -17.84 16.82
N CYS A 10 -15.65 -17.08 15.83
CA CYS A 10 -14.40 -17.27 15.13
C CYS A 10 -13.82 -15.90 14.74
N GLY A 11 -12.53 -15.66 15.04
CA GLY A 11 -11.87 -14.40 14.72
C GLY A 11 -11.89 -14.09 13.21
N LEU A 12 -11.72 -15.10 12.35
CA LEU A 12 -11.81 -14.91 10.90
C LEU A 12 -13.24 -14.51 10.47
N ALA A 13 -14.27 -15.15 11.03
CA ALA A 13 -15.66 -14.80 10.73
C ALA A 13 -15.96 -13.35 11.16
N ARG A 14 -15.47 -12.93 12.33
CA ARG A 14 -15.61 -11.53 12.79
C ARG A 14 -14.87 -10.54 11.88
N ALA A 15 -13.68 -10.87 11.43
CA ALA A 15 -12.97 -10.05 10.46
C ALA A 15 -13.72 -9.94 9.13
N LEU A 16 -14.30 -11.05 8.65
CA LEU A 16 -15.07 -11.07 7.41
C LEU A 16 -16.45 -10.40 7.55
N ASP A 17 -17.04 -10.34 8.75
CA ASP A 17 -18.25 -9.54 9.01
C ASP A 17 -18.02 -8.04 8.67
N VAL A 18 -16.77 -7.55 8.78
CA VAL A 18 -16.37 -6.17 8.47
C VAL A 18 -15.72 -6.08 7.08
N ALA A 19 -14.73 -6.95 6.81
CA ALA A 19 -13.83 -6.85 5.67
C ALA A 19 -14.21 -7.76 4.50
N GLY A 20 -15.23 -8.62 4.64
CA GLY A 20 -15.59 -9.63 3.64
C GLY A 20 -16.26 -9.09 2.39
N ASP A 21 -16.78 -7.89 2.44
CA ASP A 21 -17.41 -7.26 1.29
C ASP A 21 -16.41 -6.81 0.24
N ARG A 22 -16.78 -6.97 -1.03
CA ARG A 22 -16.00 -6.46 -2.15
C ARG A 22 -15.79 -4.94 -2.00
N TRP A 23 -14.60 -4.46 -2.29
CA TRP A 23 -14.10 -3.10 -2.18
C TRP A 23 -13.64 -2.66 -0.80
N THR A 24 -14.07 -3.28 0.30
CA THR A 24 -13.73 -2.85 1.66
C THR A 24 -12.23 -2.72 1.88
N LEU A 25 -11.47 -3.79 1.64
CA LEU A 25 -10.01 -3.74 1.81
C LEU A 25 -9.32 -2.82 0.80
N LEU A 26 -9.90 -2.61 -0.38
CA LEU A 26 -9.37 -1.65 -1.35
C LEU A 26 -9.62 -0.21 -0.92
N ILE A 27 -10.74 0.08 -0.25
CA ILE A 27 -11.01 1.40 0.37
C ILE A 27 -9.99 1.64 1.49
N VAL A 28 -9.77 0.67 2.37
CA VAL A 28 -8.75 0.76 3.43
C VAL A 28 -7.37 1.05 2.82
N ARG A 29 -6.98 0.32 1.74
CA ARG A 29 -5.74 0.58 1.01
C ARG A 29 -5.61 2.04 0.54
N GLU A 30 -6.68 2.62 0.00
CA GLU A 30 -6.66 4.02 -0.45
C GLU A 30 -6.44 5.02 0.69
N LEU A 31 -6.86 4.66 1.91
CA LEU A 31 -6.75 5.52 3.10
C LEU A 31 -5.43 5.36 3.86
N VAL A 32 -4.65 4.29 3.60
CA VAL A 32 -3.34 4.07 4.28
C VAL A 32 -2.39 5.26 4.15
N PRO A 33 -2.24 5.93 2.98
CA PRO A 33 -1.33 7.07 2.85
C PRO A 33 -1.84 8.36 3.53
N GLY A 34 -3.11 8.42 3.92
CA GLY A 34 -3.73 9.56 4.58
C GLY A 34 -5.18 9.83 4.15
N PRO A 35 -5.77 10.89 4.67
CA PRO A 35 -7.17 11.23 4.43
C PRO A 35 -7.49 11.45 2.95
N ARG A 36 -8.71 11.02 2.52
CA ARG A 36 -9.21 11.12 1.14
C ARG A 36 -10.60 11.71 1.07
N ARG A 37 -10.85 12.48 0.01
CA ARG A 37 -12.21 12.88 -0.34
C ARG A 37 -12.94 11.73 -1.03
N PHE A 38 -14.26 11.81 -1.05
CA PHE A 38 -15.08 10.86 -1.82
C PHE A 38 -14.66 10.78 -3.30
N THR A 39 -14.37 11.93 -3.93
CA THR A 39 -13.92 11.99 -5.33
C THR A 39 -12.58 11.29 -5.55
N ASP A 40 -11.64 11.47 -4.62
CA ASP A 40 -10.31 10.86 -4.69
C ASP A 40 -10.41 9.32 -4.55
N LEU A 41 -11.36 8.84 -3.72
CA LEU A 41 -11.64 7.41 -3.58
C LEU A 41 -12.28 6.82 -4.84
N ILE A 42 -13.20 7.54 -5.50
CA ILE A 42 -13.79 7.11 -6.78
C ILE A 42 -12.70 6.96 -7.86
N GLU A 43 -11.78 7.93 -7.93
CA GLU A 43 -10.66 7.89 -8.88
C GLU A 43 -9.67 6.76 -8.57
N GLY A 44 -9.43 6.49 -7.28
CA GLY A 44 -8.54 5.42 -6.80
C GLY A 44 -9.14 4.01 -6.87
N LEU A 45 -10.43 3.87 -7.17
CA LEU A 45 -11.17 2.59 -7.17
C LEU A 45 -11.89 2.36 -8.51
N PRO A 46 -11.16 2.13 -9.62
CA PRO A 46 -11.77 1.91 -10.93
C PRO A 46 -12.81 0.77 -10.90
N GLY A 47 -14.01 1.06 -11.41
CA GLY A 47 -15.10 0.10 -11.47
C GLY A 47 -16.04 0.09 -10.25
N VAL A 48 -15.76 0.84 -9.19
CA VAL A 48 -16.74 1.05 -8.11
C VAL A 48 -17.79 2.08 -8.52
N SER A 49 -19.07 1.81 -8.28
CA SER A 49 -20.11 2.82 -8.47
C SER A 49 -20.16 3.79 -7.29
N ARG A 50 -20.60 5.03 -7.54
CA ARG A 50 -20.77 6.05 -6.49
C ARG A 50 -21.68 5.58 -5.36
N ASN A 51 -22.77 4.89 -5.68
CA ASN A 51 -23.73 4.39 -4.69
C ASN A 51 -23.10 3.30 -3.83
N LEU A 52 -22.37 2.36 -4.44
CA LEU A 52 -21.70 1.28 -3.72
C LEU A 52 -20.58 1.83 -2.83
N LEU A 53 -19.78 2.78 -3.32
CA LEU A 53 -18.77 3.43 -2.48
C LEU A 53 -19.41 4.14 -1.28
N ALA A 54 -20.47 4.90 -1.49
CA ALA A 54 -21.18 5.59 -0.40
C ALA A 54 -21.77 4.61 0.63
N GLU A 55 -22.27 3.46 0.17
CA GLU A 55 -22.75 2.38 1.05
C GLU A 55 -21.61 1.78 1.89
N ARG A 56 -20.48 1.43 1.24
CA ARG A 56 -19.30 0.86 1.93
C ARG A 56 -18.68 1.83 2.91
N LEU A 57 -18.59 3.12 2.57
CA LEU A 57 -18.07 4.13 3.50
C LEU A 57 -18.97 4.29 4.73
N ARG A 58 -20.31 4.25 4.56
CA ARG A 58 -21.23 4.28 5.70
C ARG A 58 -21.08 3.04 6.59
N ALA A 59 -20.93 1.86 6.01
CA ALA A 59 -20.69 0.63 6.75
C ALA A 59 -19.39 0.70 7.54
N LEU A 60 -18.28 1.06 6.89
CA LEU A 60 -16.97 1.21 7.55
C LEU A 60 -16.96 2.28 8.65
N GLU A 61 -17.70 3.37 8.47
CA GLU A 61 -17.86 4.42 9.50
C GLU A 61 -18.68 3.87 10.69
N SER A 62 -19.75 3.10 10.43
CA SER A 62 -20.55 2.43 11.46
C SER A 62 -19.78 1.36 12.24
N ASP A 63 -18.87 0.66 11.56
CA ASP A 63 -18.02 -0.37 12.17
C ASP A 63 -16.77 0.24 12.86
N GLY A 64 -16.61 1.58 12.82
CA GLY A 64 -15.52 2.29 13.48
C GLY A 64 -14.16 2.16 12.80
N ILE A 65 -14.12 1.68 11.55
CA ILE A 65 -12.88 1.49 10.77
C ILE A 65 -12.40 2.80 10.17
N ILE A 66 -13.31 3.66 9.77
CA ILE A 66 -13.01 4.99 9.24
C ILE A 66 -13.76 6.07 10.02
N ALA A 67 -13.19 7.26 10.01
CA ALA A 67 -13.85 8.47 10.51
C ALA A 67 -14.00 9.48 9.37
N ARG A 68 -15.03 10.31 9.48
CA ARG A 68 -15.27 11.43 8.60
C ARG A 68 -14.83 12.72 9.30
N GLN A 69 -13.99 13.50 8.63
CA GLN A 69 -13.51 14.78 9.13
C GLN A 69 -13.86 15.92 8.18
N GLU A 70 -14.16 17.08 8.76
CA GLU A 70 -14.17 18.35 8.04
C GLU A 70 -12.83 19.05 8.19
N LEU A 71 -12.15 19.28 7.08
CA LEU A 71 -10.93 20.08 7.08
C LEU A 71 -11.28 21.55 7.30
N ALA A 72 -10.51 22.22 8.17
CA ALA A 72 -10.66 23.64 8.46
C ALA A 72 -10.51 24.52 7.19
N PRO A 73 -11.13 25.71 7.14
CA PRO A 73 -10.92 26.69 6.09
C PRO A 73 -9.41 26.99 5.88
N PRO A 74 -8.97 27.26 4.62
CA PRO A 74 -9.76 27.49 3.41
C PRO A 74 -10.19 26.20 2.69
N ALA A 75 -9.79 25.04 3.16
CA ALA A 75 -10.06 23.77 2.46
C ALA A 75 -11.52 23.32 2.58
N ALA A 76 -12.28 23.69 3.65
CA ALA A 76 -13.69 23.41 3.93
C ALA A 76 -14.23 22.14 3.22
N ARG A 77 -13.60 20.99 3.46
CA ARG A 77 -13.84 19.77 2.67
C ARG A 77 -13.97 18.57 3.60
N GLN A 78 -14.90 17.72 3.27
CA GLN A 78 -15.10 16.44 3.94
C GLN A 78 -14.11 15.40 3.40
N VAL A 79 -13.39 14.76 4.31
CA VAL A 79 -12.47 13.65 4.02
C VAL A 79 -12.79 12.45 4.90
N TYR A 80 -12.36 11.28 4.45
CA TYR A 80 -12.39 10.04 5.19
C TYR A 80 -10.96 9.68 5.58
N GLU A 81 -10.78 9.16 6.78
CA GLU A 81 -9.49 8.69 7.27
C GLU A 81 -9.66 7.38 8.05
N LEU A 82 -8.59 6.62 8.22
CA LEU A 82 -8.58 5.45 9.08
C LEU A 82 -8.59 5.88 10.55
N THR A 83 -9.39 5.17 11.35
CA THR A 83 -9.28 5.19 12.82
C THR A 83 -8.10 4.32 13.28
N ASP A 84 -7.85 4.22 14.59
CA ASP A 84 -6.84 3.30 15.12
C ASP A 84 -7.18 1.85 14.74
N ASP A 85 -8.45 1.43 14.85
CA ASP A 85 -8.91 0.10 14.43
C ASP A 85 -8.77 -0.10 12.90
N GLY A 86 -9.02 0.95 12.11
CA GLY A 86 -8.76 0.96 10.67
C GLY A 86 -7.27 0.80 10.33
N HIS A 87 -6.38 1.39 11.12
CA HIS A 87 -4.94 1.16 10.98
C HIS A 87 -4.54 -0.26 11.36
N ASP A 88 -5.15 -0.86 12.38
CA ASP A 88 -4.94 -2.26 12.75
C ASP A 88 -5.42 -3.20 11.63
N LEU A 89 -6.58 -2.92 11.01
CA LEU A 89 -7.04 -3.65 9.83
C LEU A 89 -6.04 -3.51 8.66
N ALA A 90 -5.50 -2.30 8.42
CA ALA A 90 -4.49 -2.09 7.39
C ALA A 90 -3.20 -2.90 7.65
N VAL A 91 -2.78 -3.03 8.91
CA VAL A 91 -1.67 -3.92 9.31
C VAL A 91 -2.02 -5.38 9.04
N ALA A 92 -3.24 -5.82 9.36
CA ALA A 92 -3.71 -7.18 9.10
C ALA A 92 -3.77 -7.53 7.60
N MET A 93 -3.89 -6.54 6.70
CA MET A 93 -3.81 -6.74 5.25
C MET A 93 -2.39 -7.11 4.77
N ALA A 94 -1.33 -6.88 5.54
CA ALA A 94 0.04 -7.08 5.12
C ALA A 94 0.33 -8.50 4.59
N PRO A 95 -0.02 -9.60 5.31
CA PRO A 95 0.15 -10.96 4.80
C PRO A 95 -0.68 -11.23 3.53
N LEU A 96 -1.86 -10.63 3.41
CA LEU A 96 -2.72 -10.77 2.22
C LEU A 96 -2.09 -10.08 1.00
N ILE A 97 -1.52 -8.88 1.18
CA ILE A 97 -0.77 -8.17 0.15
C ILE A 97 0.44 -8.99 -0.30
N ALA A 98 1.21 -9.54 0.65
CA ALA A 98 2.36 -10.40 0.37
C ALA A 98 1.94 -11.66 -0.41
N TRP A 99 0.85 -12.30 -0.02
CA TRP A 99 0.29 -13.46 -0.70
C TRP A 99 -0.18 -13.11 -2.14
N GLY A 100 -0.85 -11.95 -2.31
CA GLY A 100 -1.29 -11.45 -3.62
C GLY A 100 -0.12 -11.11 -4.54
N ALA A 101 0.92 -10.45 -4.00
CA ALA A 101 2.11 -10.06 -4.77
C ALA A 101 2.81 -11.24 -5.48
N ARG A 102 2.79 -12.44 -4.86
CA ARG A 102 3.34 -13.65 -5.47
C ARG A 102 2.54 -14.15 -6.68
N ARG A 103 1.31 -13.69 -6.84
CA ARG A 103 0.41 -14.05 -7.95
C ARG A 103 0.41 -13.01 -9.07
N MET A 104 1.11 -11.90 -8.86
CA MET A 104 1.26 -10.89 -9.90
C MET A 104 2.21 -11.42 -10.98
N SER A 105 1.69 -11.54 -12.19
CA SER A 105 2.45 -11.77 -13.43
C SER A 105 2.81 -10.43 -14.09
N GLU A 106 3.17 -10.46 -15.37
CA GLU A 106 3.24 -9.23 -16.15
C GLU A 106 1.88 -8.53 -16.16
N ARG A 107 1.92 -7.19 -16.02
CA ARG A 107 0.71 -6.36 -16.03
C ARG A 107 -0.01 -6.49 -17.37
N ASP A 108 -1.29 -6.84 -17.33
CA ASP A 108 -2.17 -6.71 -18.50
C ASP A 108 -2.36 -5.21 -18.81
N PRO A 109 -2.21 -4.77 -20.07
CA PRO A 109 -2.41 -3.36 -20.46
C PRO A 109 -3.80 -2.82 -20.11
N THR A 110 -4.81 -3.68 -19.93
CA THR A 110 -6.18 -3.30 -19.53
C THR A 110 -6.31 -3.08 -18.02
N GLU A 111 -5.33 -3.51 -17.23
CA GLU A 111 -5.34 -3.31 -15.78
C GLU A 111 -5.01 -1.86 -15.42
N SER A 112 -5.85 -1.27 -14.60
CA SER A 112 -5.57 0.05 -14.02
C SER A 112 -4.35 -0.03 -13.11
N PHE A 113 -3.55 1.01 -13.13
CA PHE A 113 -2.38 1.15 -12.26
C PHE A 113 -2.35 2.54 -11.63
N HIS A 114 -2.10 2.58 -10.33
CA HIS A 114 -1.84 3.82 -9.61
C HIS A 114 -0.54 3.71 -8.83
N PRO A 115 0.38 4.71 -8.94
CA PRO A 115 1.67 4.67 -8.24
C PRO A 115 1.56 4.43 -6.74
N ARG A 116 0.50 4.92 -6.11
CA ARG A 116 0.23 4.74 -4.67
C ARG A 116 -0.05 3.31 -4.25
N TRP A 117 -0.64 2.48 -5.12
CA TRP A 117 -0.87 1.07 -4.79
C TRP A 117 0.46 0.33 -4.60
N ALA A 118 1.43 0.61 -5.47
CA ALA A 118 2.78 0.09 -5.29
C ALA A 118 3.42 0.61 -4.00
N ALA A 119 3.20 1.89 -3.65
CA ALA A 119 3.73 2.48 -2.43
C ALA A 119 3.19 1.80 -1.16
N VAL A 120 1.89 1.45 -1.11
CA VAL A 120 1.34 0.65 0.01
C VAL A 120 2.00 -0.73 0.08
N GLY A 121 2.18 -1.41 -1.06
CA GLY A 121 2.93 -2.68 -1.12
C GLY A 121 4.38 -2.54 -0.63
N MET A 122 5.07 -1.47 -1.01
CA MET A 122 6.42 -1.17 -0.54
C MET A 122 6.48 -0.96 0.98
N THR A 123 5.48 -0.31 1.58
CA THR A 123 5.39 -0.15 3.05
C THR A 123 5.34 -1.49 3.76
N VAL A 124 4.58 -2.43 3.20
CA VAL A 124 4.40 -3.78 3.77
C VAL A 124 5.64 -4.66 3.56
N LEU A 125 6.20 -4.65 2.35
CA LEU A 125 7.27 -5.54 1.91
C LEU A 125 8.68 -4.93 2.07
N GLY A 126 8.78 -3.69 2.54
CA GLY A 126 10.05 -3.01 2.80
C GLY A 126 10.89 -3.73 3.86
N ASP A 127 12.20 -3.62 3.74
CA ASP A 127 13.16 -4.25 4.64
C ASP A 127 13.29 -3.45 5.95
N ARG A 128 12.58 -3.92 6.98
CA ARG A 128 12.56 -3.27 8.30
C ARG A 128 13.92 -3.40 9.02
N GLU A 129 14.67 -4.48 8.79
CA GLU A 129 16.02 -4.64 9.34
C GLU A 129 16.99 -3.65 8.70
N ALA A 130 16.93 -3.49 7.37
CA ALA A 130 17.73 -2.48 6.67
C ALA A 130 17.32 -1.02 7.03
N ALA A 131 16.14 -0.85 7.60
CA ALA A 131 15.57 0.43 8.03
C ALA A 131 15.88 0.76 9.51
N LYS A 132 16.41 -0.18 10.30
CA LYS A 132 16.78 0.04 11.71
C LYS A 132 17.86 1.11 11.85
N GLY A 133 17.73 1.92 12.88
CA GLY A 133 18.65 3.03 13.19
C GLY A 133 18.60 4.18 12.19
N LEU A 134 17.65 4.18 11.26
CA LEU A 134 17.46 5.28 10.29
C LEU A 134 16.30 6.17 10.73
N SER A 135 16.48 7.49 10.52
CA SER A 135 15.42 8.49 10.59
C SER A 135 15.52 9.33 9.31
N GLU A 136 14.83 8.90 8.25
CA GLU A 136 14.95 9.49 6.91
C GLU A 136 13.60 9.56 6.21
N THR A 137 13.49 10.53 5.30
CA THR A 137 12.33 10.69 4.44
C THR A 137 12.73 10.55 2.98
N TYR A 138 11.95 9.79 2.21
CA TYR A 138 12.20 9.51 0.80
C TYR A 138 11.01 9.94 -0.03
N GLN A 139 11.21 10.90 -0.93
CA GLN A 139 10.20 11.46 -1.81
C GLN A 139 10.13 10.71 -3.13
N PHE A 140 8.91 10.48 -3.61
CA PHE A 140 8.61 9.97 -4.94
C PHE A 140 7.67 10.94 -5.67
N VAL A 141 8.05 11.33 -6.88
CA VAL A 141 7.25 12.11 -7.82
C VAL A 141 7.07 11.25 -9.06
N VAL A 142 5.85 10.75 -9.27
CA VAL A 142 5.53 9.81 -10.34
C VAL A 142 4.39 10.41 -11.18
N GLY A 143 4.73 10.96 -12.34
CA GLY A 143 3.77 11.70 -13.15
C GLY A 143 3.13 12.85 -12.34
N ARG A 144 1.81 12.78 -12.16
CA ARG A 144 1.05 13.74 -11.32
C ARG A 144 0.99 13.35 -9.85
N SER A 145 1.36 12.14 -9.52
CA SER A 145 1.32 11.63 -8.14
C SER A 145 2.57 12.03 -7.37
N SER A 146 2.40 12.38 -6.11
CA SER A 146 3.50 12.68 -5.20
C SER A 146 3.21 12.03 -3.86
N PHE A 147 4.14 11.24 -3.35
CA PHE A 147 4.08 10.58 -2.05
C PHE A 147 5.48 10.41 -1.48
N TYR A 148 5.56 10.21 -0.19
CA TYR A 148 6.84 10.00 0.47
C TYR A 148 6.75 8.90 1.53
N PHE A 149 7.89 8.27 1.79
CA PHE A 149 8.04 7.35 2.90
C PHE A 149 8.79 8.04 4.03
N THR A 150 8.30 7.88 5.24
CA THR A 150 9.08 8.11 6.45
C THR A 150 9.59 6.77 6.95
N VAL A 151 10.88 6.71 7.21
CA VAL A 151 11.57 5.58 7.83
C VAL A 151 12.07 6.05 9.18
N ASP A 152 11.65 5.37 10.23
CA ASP A 152 12.02 5.70 11.60
C ASP A 152 12.24 4.41 12.39
N ASP A 153 13.50 4.12 12.66
CA ASP A 153 13.97 2.92 13.38
C ASP A 153 13.25 1.62 13.00
N GLY A 154 13.25 1.31 11.70
CA GLY A 154 12.59 0.12 11.15
C GLY A 154 11.10 0.29 10.82
N ALA A 155 10.45 1.33 11.33
CA ALA A 155 9.09 1.66 10.93
C ALA A 155 9.08 2.35 9.56
N ILE A 156 8.28 1.84 8.62
CA ILE A 156 8.13 2.38 7.28
C ILE A 156 6.67 2.80 7.12
N ARG A 157 6.45 4.08 6.82
CA ARG A 157 5.10 4.63 6.60
C ARG A 157 5.08 5.42 5.30
N VAL A 158 4.01 5.29 4.53
CA VAL A 158 3.75 6.10 3.33
C VAL A 158 2.81 7.25 3.68
N ARG A 159 3.05 8.40 3.04
CA ARG A 159 2.18 9.59 3.11
C ARG A 159 2.04 10.20 1.73
N ASP A 160 0.88 10.75 1.44
CA ASP A 160 0.66 11.54 0.24
C ASP A 160 1.28 12.93 0.34
N GLY A 161 1.57 13.50 -0.82
CA GLY A 161 2.06 14.86 -0.94
C GLY A 161 3.59 14.95 -1.00
N ARG A 162 4.10 16.12 -0.62
CA ARG A 162 5.53 16.43 -0.67
C ARG A 162 6.11 16.54 0.74
N ALA A 163 7.23 15.88 0.96
CA ALA A 163 8.05 16.04 2.16
C ALA A 163 8.77 17.39 2.15
N GLN A 164 9.03 17.94 3.33
CA GLN A 164 9.73 19.23 3.46
C GLN A 164 11.23 19.13 3.14
N ASP A 165 11.89 18.08 3.61
CA ASP A 165 13.35 17.90 3.44
C ASP A 165 13.66 16.42 3.20
N PRO A 166 13.38 15.89 2.00
CA PRO A 166 13.63 14.48 1.73
C PRO A 166 15.13 14.23 1.53
N ALA A 167 15.65 13.17 2.14
CA ALA A 167 17.02 12.72 1.95
C ALA A 167 17.30 12.30 0.49
N VAL A 168 16.26 11.83 -0.20
CA VAL A 168 16.29 11.48 -1.63
C VAL A 168 14.94 11.76 -2.27
N THR A 169 14.96 12.27 -3.49
CA THR A 169 13.80 12.41 -4.36
C THR A 169 13.98 11.56 -5.61
N TRP A 170 13.01 10.68 -5.88
CA TRP A 170 12.85 9.96 -7.13
C TRP A 170 11.80 10.64 -7.99
N THR A 171 12.15 10.90 -9.25
CA THR A 171 11.23 11.52 -10.22
C THR A 171 11.19 10.68 -11.49
N THR A 172 9.99 10.25 -11.90
CA THR A 172 9.76 9.42 -13.09
C THR A 172 8.33 9.63 -13.60
N ASP A 173 8.00 9.09 -14.75
CA ASP A 173 6.64 8.98 -15.26
C ASP A 173 5.93 7.70 -14.75
N GLU A 174 4.61 7.60 -15.00
CA GLU A 174 3.79 6.48 -14.51
C GLU A 174 4.12 5.15 -15.19
N ASP A 175 4.47 5.16 -16.48
CA ASP A 175 4.80 3.95 -17.22
C ASP A 175 6.15 3.38 -16.77
N THR A 176 7.15 4.23 -16.65
CA THR A 176 8.46 3.86 -16.09
C THR A 176 8.33 3.31 -14.66
N TRP A 177 7.48 3.94 -13.84
CA TRP A 177 7.22 3.45 -12.49
C TRP A 177 6.55 2.07 -12.49
N ALA A 178 5.54 1.86 -13.36
CA ALA A 178 4.88 0.57 -13.52
C ALA A 178 5.86 -0.53 -13.98
N ASP A 179 6.73 -0.22 -14.94
CA ASP A 179 7.75 -1.13 -15.44
C ASP A 179 8.79 -1.49 -14.36
N ILE A 180 9.16 -0.54 -13.49
CA ILE A 180 10.02 -0.82 -12.33
C ILE A 180 9.29 -1.68 -11.31
N ALA A 181 8.04 -1.37 -10.98
CA ALA A 181 7.24 -2.10 -10.01
C ALA A 181 6.98 -3.55 -10.44
N SER A 182 6.69 -3.78 -11.73
CA SER A 182 6.51 -5.12 -12.31
C SER A 182 7.83 -5.88 -12.52
N GLY A 183 8.97 -5.16 -12.55
CA GLY A 183 10.32 -5.71 -12.79
C GLY A 183 10.69 -5.87 -14.25
N LYS A 184 9.91 -5.33 -15.16
CA LYS A 184 10.24 -5.23 -16.58
C LYS A 184 11.42 -4.29 -16.83
N LEU A 185 11.58 -3.26 -15.97
CA LEU A 185 12.70 -2.32 -15.99
C LEU A 185 13.37 -2.29 -14.61
N THR A 186 14.71 -2.21 -14.58
CA THR A 186 15.44 -1.98 -13.34
C THR A 186 15.64 -0.48 -13.07
N ALA A 187 15.65 -0.08 -11.80
CA ALA A 187 15.91 1.33 -11.46
C ALA A 187 17.28 1.83 -11.98
N PRO A 188 18.39 1.06 -11.92
CA PRO A 188 19.64 1.46 -12.55
C PRO A 188 19.54 1.68 -14.07
N SER A 189 18.81 0.81 -14.78
CA SER A 189 18.59 0.99 -16.23
C SER A 189 17.76 2.23 -16.54
N ALA A 190 16.71 2.49 -15.74
CA ALA A 190 15.89 3.69 -15.87
C ALA A 190 16.71 4.99 -15.62
N VAL A 191 17.63 4.98 -14.67
CA VAL A 191 18.57 6.10 -14.43
C VAL A 191 19.51 6.27 -15.61
N ALA A 192 20.07 5.19 -16.15
CA ALA A 192 21.00 5.25 -17.28
C ALA A 192 20.36 5.82 -18.56
N THR A 193 19.06 5.61 -18.76
CA THR A 193 18.30 6.17 -19.89
C THR A 193 17.70 7.54 -19.61
N GLY A 194 17.82 8.06 -18.38
CA GLY A 194 17.21 9.32 -17.97
C GLY A 194 15.70 9.24 -17.69
N ALA A 195 15.07 8.07 -17.79
CA ALA A 195 13.67 7.85 -17.47
C ALA A 195 13.36 7.96 -15.96
N LEU A 196 14.39 7.78 -15.11
CA LEU A 196 14.34 7.99 -13.67
C LEU A 196 15.44 8.95 -13.24
N THR A 197 15.07 10.01 -12.54
CA THR A 197 16.01 10.94 -11.91
C THR A 197 16.02 10.70 -10.40
N ILE A 198 17.22 10.65 -9.81
CA ILE A 198 17.43 10.52 -8.37
C ILE A 198 18.24 11.73 -7.89
N ALA A 199 17.63 12.57 -7.07
CA ALA A 199 18.27 13.71 -6.43
C ALA A 199 18.44 13.47 -4.94
N GLY A 200 19.58 13.87 -4.36
CA GLY A 200 19.89 13.70 -2.94
C GLY A 200 21.23 13.00 -2.69
N ALA A 201 21.50 12.72 -1.43
CA ALA A 201 22.78 12.11 -1.02
C ALA A 201 22.91 10.65 -1.49
N THR A 202 24.03 10.30 -2.13
CA THR A 202 24.30 8.94 -2.64
C THR A 202 24.16 7.88 -1.54
N LYS A 203 24.57 8.17 -0.31
CA LYS A 203 24.42 7.24 0.83
C LYS A 203 22.95 6.95 1.13
N ALA A 204 22.09 7.97 1.11
CA ALA A 204 20.65 7.82 1.34
C ALA A 204 19.99 7.07 0.16
N ALA A 205 20.36 7.33 -1.09
CA ALA A 205 19.89 6.58 -2.25
C ALA A 205 20.25 5.07 -2.17
N ASN A 206 21.43 4.75 -1.66
CA ASN A 206 21.84 3.36 -1.44
C ASN A 206 21.04 2.68 -0.32
N ARG A 207 20.69 3.41 0.76
CA ARG A 207 19.79 2.90 1.82
C ARG A 207 18.39 2.65 1.29
N LEU A 208 17.82 3.61 0.57
CA LEU A 208 16.53 3.47 -0.11
C LEU A 208 16.48 2.18 -0.96
N ARG A 209 17.53 1.93 -1.77
CA ARG A 209 17.61 0.73 -2.61
C ARG A 209 17.66 -0.58 -1.81
N LYS A 210 18.29 -0.59 -0.62
CA LYS A 210 18.28 -1.76 0.27
C LYS A 210 16.90 -2.00 0.85
N ILE A 211 16.27 -0.94 1.37
CA ILE A 211 14.95 -1.03 2.02
C ILE A 211 13.89 -1.50 1.01
N PHE A 212 13.89 -0.95 -0.20
CA PHE A 212 12.87 -1.20 -1.24
C PHE A 212 13.40 -2.03 -2.41
N SER A 213 14.36 -2.92 -2.18
CA SER A 213 14.83 -3.87 -3.20
C SER A 213 13.66 -4.76 -3.63
N ARG A 214 13.32 -4.75 -4.93
CA ARG A 214 12.25 -5.60 -5.47
C ARG A 214 12.49 -7.08 -5.18
N THR A 215 13.71 -7.57 -5.43
CA THR A 215 14.09 -8.96 -5.13
C THR A 215 13.93 -9.28 -3.64
N GLY A 216 14.35 -8.37 -2.75
CA GLY A 216 14.16 -8.51 -1.31
C GLY A 216 12.68 -8.50 -0.92
N MET A 217 11.87 -7.60 -1.50
CA MET A 217 10.42 -7.55 -1.25
C MET A 217 9.71 -8.85 -1.67
N LEU A 218 10.03 -9.40 -2.84
CA LEU A 218 9.48 -10.68 -3.30
C LEU A 218 9.92 -11.85 -2.42
N ALA A 219 11.19 -11.89 -2.00
CA ALA A 219 11.68 -12.91 -1.07
C ALA A 219 10.95 -12.85 0.28
N ARG A 220 10.73 -11.65 0.84
CA ARG A 220 9.95 -11.49 2.08
C ARG A 220 8.49 -11.90 1.91
N ALA A 221 7.87 -11.57 0.77
CA ALA A 221 6.53 -12.04 0.44
C ALA A 221 6.44 -13.58 0.39
N GLN A 222 7.50 -14.26 -0.04
CA GLN A 222 7.58 -15.73 -0.04
C GLN A 222 7.80 -16.29 1.37
N ALA A 223 8.72 -15.70 2.15
CA ALA A 223 9.06 -16.16 3.50
C ALA A 223 7.83 -16.14 4.43
N THR A 224 7.05 -15.06 4.44
CA THR A 224 5.80 -14.94 5.23
C THR A 224 4.82 -16.08 4.96
N ALA A 225 4.82 -16.66 3.77
CA ALA A 225 3.95 -17.80 3.46
C ALA A 225 4.51 -19.12 3.98
N SER A 226 5.84 -19.28 3.96
CA SER A 226 6.48 -20.52 4.40
C SER A 226 6.40 -20.70 5.91
N GLU A 227 6.47 -19.62 6.68
CA GLU A 227 6.33 -19.64 8.15
C GLU A 227 4.94 -20.11 8.59
N LEU A 228 3.89 -19.80 7.83
CA LEU A 228 2.50 -20.18 8.14
C LEU A 228 2.13 -21.57 7.59
N ALA A 229 2.84 -22.07 6.56
CA ALA A 229 2.48 -23.34 5.91
C ALA A 229 3.00 -24.59 6.62
N GLY A 230 3.93 -24.46 7.57
CA GLY A 230 4.61 -25.61 8.18
C GLY A 230 5.45 -26.41 7.17
N PRO A 231 6.13 -27.45 7.61
CA PRO A 231 6.88 -28.33 6.71
C PRO A 231 5.93 -29.03 5.73
N PRO A 232 6.33 -29.25 4.47
CA PRO A 232 5.49 -29.89 3.47
C PRO A 232 5.02 -31.25 3.99
N HIS A 233 3.71 -31.51 3.92
CA HIS A 233 3.18 -32.84 4.17
C HIS A 233 3.84 -33.83 3.20
N VAL A 234 4.78 -34.61 3.71
CA VAL A 234 5.29 -35.78 2.99
C VAL A 234 4.15 -36.78 2.98
N GLY A 235 3.39 -36.80 1.89
CA GLY A 235 2.36 -37.79 1.65
C GLY A 235 3.01 -39.16 1.58
N SER A 236 2.85 -39.98 2.59
CA SER A 236 3.11 -41.42 2.52
C SER A 236 2.02 -42.04 1.64
N HIS A 237 2.32 -42.19 0.36
CA HIS A 237 1.59 -43.14 -0.48
C HIS A 237 2.06 -44.55 -0.08
N THR A 238 1.27 -45.24 0.70
CA THR A 238 1.25 -46.71 0.83
C THR A 238 0.03 -47.22 0.10
#